data_10385d3344f228eb31bc82dd53c6a9fb
#
_entry.id   10385d3344f228eb31bc82dd53c6a9fb
#
_cell.length_a   1.000
_cell.length_b   1.000
_cell.length_c   1.000
_cell.angle_alpha   90.00
_cell.angle_beta   90.00
_cell.angle_gamma   90.00
#
_symmetry.space_group_name_H-M   'P 1'
#
loop_
_entity.id
_entity.type
_entity.pdbx_description
1 polymer ?
#
loop_
_entity_poly.entity_id
_entity_poly.type
_entity_poly.pdbx_seq_one_letter_code
_entity_poly.pdbx_strand_id
1 'polypeptide(L)'
;MRNIVFVISIVLFAGSAFSTSAVTHADEGNIKVAEAKAESQFPDGIRFSVVATSVDEIDDIRVFFSKIDQKGLSAYRSVEFKPGESIVGESILPSGSGGEYFPPGTKIEYLFEVRDKAGAVVRTESREFVYEDNRFEWLTVVEDLITVYYYGEYVEDRAHVVLEAAKANLQKMLPVLGIAPTEPLRIVSYNNYRHMSSALPFRSQAVSEGLQTQGMAFSNERVLLVHGFDPTVTGTVSHEFTHLLVGEAAGRAINQVPSWLNEGLAEYGNIDPTDDYDAALRYGIFTRRIKPLWYLSSFGGTPEDIIIAYGQGRSVVQYMIDSYGEDRMAALFPVLQRTLDIDQALLEVYGMDQFGLDTAWRNALGLEPLPSPEELESELNEAAEDPEADVSPAEGSELEETSGDTGGDSPAAAEATEIPEATEGEDAHPAGTTGDDSEAPEGGSNSPGCGAPASGLGGPTGVGILLLLGAPLGLVVFPRLRRRSPSS
;
A
#
# COMPACT_ATOMS: atom_id res chain seq x y z
N MET A 1 -38.18 12.35 -30.15
CA MET A 1 -37.56 13.41 -29.36
C MET A 1 -38.30 13.48 -28.06
N ARG A 2 -37.73 12.84 -27.06
CA ARG A 2 -38.29 12.83 -25.67
C ARG A 2 -37.12 13.30 -24.79
N ASN A 3 -37.21 14.56 -24.35
CA ASN A 3 -36.27 15.16 -23.42
C ASN A 3 -36.39 14.47 -22.07
N ILE A 4 -35.36 13.76 -21.68
CA ILE A 4 -35.17 13.27 -20.30
C ILE A 4 -34.39 14.37 -19.60
N VAL A 5 -35.08 15.07 -18.70
CA VAL A 5 -34.47 16.05 -17.79
C VAL A 5 -33.88 15.23 -16.63
N PHE A 6 -32.55 15.13 -16.57
CA PHE A 6 -31.86 14.66 -15.38
C PHE A 6 -31.94 15.76 -14.32
N VAL A 7 -32.63 15.49 -13.24
CA VAL A 7 -32.60 16.30 -12.03
C VAL A 7 -31.40 15.84 -11.22
N ILE A 8 -30.33 16.60 -11.27
CA ILE A 8 -29.18 16.46 -10.36
C ILE A 8 -29.63 17.01 -9.01
N SER A 9 -29.88 16.14 -8.04
CA SER A 9 -30.09 16.52 -6.66
C SER A 9 -28.71 16.75 -6.02
N ILE A 10 -28.29 18.01 -6.00
CA ILE A 10 -27.15 18.45 -5.17
C ILE A 10 -27.64 18.42 -3.73
N VAL A 11 -27.23 17.42 -2.96
CA VAL A 11 -27.39 17.43 -1.50
C VAL A 11 -26.16 18.13 -0.92
N LEU A 12 -26.27 19.43 -0.74
CA LEU A 12 -25.34 20.19 0.07
C LEU A 12 -25.52 19.76 1.52
N PHE A 13 -24.70 18.81 1.98
CA PHE A 13 -24.48 18.63 3.41
C PHE A 13 -23.46 19.65 3.87
N ALA A 14 -23.95 20.80 4.29
CA ALA A 14 -23.17 21.70 5.12
C ALA A 14 -22.79 20.92 6.39
N GLY A 15 -21.50 20.69 6.58
CA GLY A 15 -20.96 20.09 7.79
C GLY A 15 -21.19 20.99 9.00
N SER A 16 -22.42 20.98 9.51
CA SER A 16 -22.73 21.43 10.85
C SER A 16 -22.62 20.19 11.73
N ALA A 17 -21.66 20.18 12.63
CA ALA A 17 -21.63 19.26 13.76
C ALA A 17 -22.91 19.44 14.59
N PHE A 18 -24.01 18.87 14.12
CA PHE A 18 -25.17 18.65 14.96
C PHE A 18 -24.92 17.38 15.76
N SER A 19 -24.35 17.57 16.97
CA SER A 19 -24.47 16.60 18.04
C SER A 19 -25.96 16.42 18.33
N THR A 20 -26.63 15.55 17.60
CA THR A 20 -27.90 15.01 18.07
C THR A 20 -27.56 13.99 19.17
N SER A 21 -27.66 14.44 20.41
CA SER A 21 -27.72 13.53 21.57
C SER A 21 -28.95 12.64 21.38
N ALA A 22 -28.76 11.50 20.71
CA ALA A 22 -29.78 10.45 20.73
C ALA A 22 -29.68 9.80 22.12
N VAL A 23 -30.64 10.18 22.99
CA VAL A 23 -30.88 9.46 24.24
C VAL A 23 -31.46 8.11 23.85
N THR A 24 -30.64 7.07 23.88
CA THR A 24 -31.10 5.68 23.68
C THR A 24 -31.74 5.20 24.97
N HIS A 25 -33.00 4.77 24.86
CA HIS A 25 -33.64 3.96 25.88
C HIS A 25 -32.99 2.56 25.90
N ALA A 26 -31.86 2.43 26.62
CA ALA A 26 -31.51 1.15 27.20
C ALA A 26 -32.28 1.02 28.52
N ASP A 27 -32.78 -0.18 28.77
CA ASP A 27 -33.50 -0.63 29.98
C ASP A 27 -33.16 0.22 31.20
N GLU A 28 -34.13 0.52 32.08
CA GLU A 28 -34.00 1.35 33.29
C GLU A 28 -32.94 0.81 34.27
N GLY A 29 -31.70 0.60 33.75
CA GLY A 29 -30.53 0.24 34.52
C GLY A 29 -29.88 1.50 35.12
N ASN A 30 -29.19 1.34 36.23
CA ASN A 30 -28.53 2.38 36.98
C ASN A 30 -27.49 3.19 36.17
N ILE A 31 -27.00 2.67 35.01
CA ILE A 31 -25.96 3.29 34.18
C ILE A 31 -26.58 4.09 33.04
N LYS A 32 -26.17 5.35 32.92
CA LYS A 32 -26.51 6.25 31.79
C LYS A 32 -25.27 6.71 31.07
N VAL A 33 -25.16 6.44 29.76
CA VAL A 33 -24.10 6.98 28.90
C VAL A 33 -24.60 8.28 28.28
N ALA A 34 -24.02 9.41 28.67
CA ALA A 34 -24.37 10.73 28.19
C ALA A 34 -23.68 11.07 26.88
N GLU A 35 -22.45 10.60 26.69
CA GLU A 35 -21.66 10.86 25.49
C GLU A 35 -20.80 9.62 25.16
N ALA A 36 -20.68 9.32 23.86
CA ALA A 36 -19.82 8.29 23.32
C ALA A 36 -19.35 8.75 21.94
N LYS A 37 -18.04 9.00 21.78
CA LYS A 37 -17.47 9.59 20.56
C LYS A 37 -16.23 8.85 20.09
N ALA A 38 -15.96 8.97 18.78
CA ALA A 38 -14.66 8.72 18.17
C ALA A 38 -14.23 9.99 17.43
N GLU A 39 -12.94 10.34 17.50
CA GLU A 39 -12.36 11.51 16.88
C GLU A 39 -11.01 11.15 16.24
N SER A 40 -10.74 11.64 15.04
CA SER A 40 -9.44 11.50 14.39
C SER A 40 -8.38 12.32 15.11
N GLN A 41 -7.25 11.70 15.42
CA GLN A 41 -6.04 12.32 15.94
C GLN A 41 -4.89 12.03 14.96
N PHE A 42 -5.07 12.47 13.71
CA PHE A 42 -4.08 12.21 12.67
C PHE A 42 -2.74 12.90 12.97
N PRO A 43 -1.59 12.24 12.83
CA PRO A 43 -1.40 10.87 12.36
C PRO A 43 -1.44 9.80 13.47
N ASP A 44 -1.67 10.18 14.73
CA ASP A 44 -1.46 9.34 15.92
C ASP A 44 -2.52 8.24 16.08
N GLY A 45 -3.70 8.39 15.50
CA GLY A 45 -4.77 7.38 15.54
C GLY A 45 -6.15 7.93 15.84
N ILE A 46 -6.94 7.17 16.60
CA ILE A 46 -8.34 7.46 16.90
C ILE A 46 -8.51 7.58 18.41
N ARG A 47 -9.07 8.71 18.84
CA ARG A 47 -9.47 8.92 20.24
C ARG A 47 -10.91 8.50 20.41
N PHE A 48 -11.17 7.61 21.36
CA PHE A 48 -12.49 7.29 21.86
C PHE A 48 -12.72 7.98 23.20
N SER A 49 -13.87 8.62 23.38
CA SER A 49 -14.25 9.28 24.62
C SER A 49 -15.66 8.89 25.04
N VAL A 50 -15.86 8.76 26.36
CA VAL A 50 -17.14 8.39 26.94
C VAL A 50 -17.40 9.16 28.23
N VAL A 51 -18.65 9.61 28.37
CA VAL A 51 -19.14 10.21 29.62
C VAL A 51 -20.32 9.37 30.10
N ALA A 52 -20.20 8.84 31.32
CA ALA A 52 -21.24 8.01 31.89
C ALA A 52 -21.46 8.30 33.38
N THR A 53 -22.65 7.97 33.86
CA THR A 53 -23.06 8.06 35.26
C THR A 53 -23.75 6.78 35.69
N SER A 54 -23.59 6.38 36.93
CA SER A 54 -24.33 5.27 37.57
C SER A 54 -24.64 5.62 39.01
N VAL A 55 -25.57 4.88 39.61
CA VAL A 55 -25.85 4.95 41.07
C VAL A 55 -24.71 4.31 41.84
N ASP A 56 -24.08 3.27 41.28
CA ASP A 56 -22.94 2.57 41.85
C ASP A 56 -21.67 2.98 41.12
N GLU A 57 -20.51 2.81 41.73
CA GLU A 57 -19.20 3.15 41.16
C GLU A 57 -18.95 2.36 39.87
N ILE A 58 -18.76 3.09 38.75
CA ILE A 58 -18.29 2.52 37.45
C ILE A 58 -16.82 2.13 37.63
N ASP A 59 -16.48 0.89 37.29
CA ASP A 59 -15.14 0.32 37.51
C ASP A 59 -14.50 -0.35 36.29
N ASP A 60 -15.28 -0.65 35.21
CA ASP A 60 -14.77 -1.18 33.96
C ASP A 60 -15.47 -0.55 32.76
N ILE A 61 -14.68 -0.04 31.82
CA ILE A 61 -15.18 0.48 30.54
C ILE A 61 -14.30 -0.05 29.42
N ARG A 62 -14.95 -0.56 28.38
CA ARG A 62 -14.31 -1.04 27.18
C ARG A 62 -14.92 -0.41 25.95
N VAL A 63 -14.09 -0.03 24.98
CA VAL A 63 -14.51 0.29 23.62
C VAL A 63 -14.22 -0.91 22.75
N PHE A 64 -15.27 -1.44 22.11
CA PHE A 64 -15.18 -2.46 21.07
C PHE A 64 -15.18 -1.76 19.72
N PHE A 65 -14.34 -2.24 18.82
CA PHE A 65 -14.26 -1.69 17.47
C PHE A 65 -13.91 -2.77 16.45
N SER A 66 -14.31 -2.53 15.22
CA SER A 66 -13.96 -3.35 14.05
C SER A 66 -13.83 -2.47 12.82
N LYS A 67 -13.00 -2.87 11.87
CA LYS A 67 -13.06 -2.31 10.51
C LYS A 67 -14.34 -2.86 9.87
N ILE A 68 -15.16 -1.99 9.28
CA ILE A 68 -16.48 -2.39 8.73
C ILE A 68 -16.31 -3.45 7.65
N ASP A 69 -15.22 -3.37 6.90
CA ASP A 69 -14.93 -4.28 5.79
C ASP A 69 -14.38 -5.66 6.25
N GLN A 70 -14.05 -5.82 7.54
CA GLN A 70 -13.58 -7.07 8.15
C GLN A 70 -14.67 -7.73 9.01
N LYS A 71 -15.69 -8.28 8.38
CA LYS A 71 -16.82 -8.93 9.07
C LYS A 71 -16.34 -10.02 10.05
N GLY A 72 -16.73 -9.88 11.30
CA GLY A 72 -16.53 -10.88 12.35
C GLY A 72 -15.25 -10.73 13.20
N LEU A 73 -14.39 -9.76 12.91
CA LEU A 73 -13.24 -9.44 13.74
C LEU A 73 -13.54 -8.20 14.59
N SER A 74 -13.81 -8.41 15.86
CA SER A 74 -14.00 -7.34 16.84
C SER A 74 -12.85 -7.38 17.84
N ALA A 75 -12.19 -6.24 18.01
CA ALA A 75 -11.20 -6.01 19.04
C ALA A 75 -11.79 -5.10 20.13
N TYR A 76 -11.15 -5.05 21.29
CA TYR A 76 -11.52 -4.08 22.32
C TYR A 76 -10.27 -3.46 22.96
N ARG A 77 -10.47 -2.28 23.55
CA ARG A 77 -9.50 -1.60 24.38
C ARG A 77 -10.16 -1.17 25.69
N SER A 78 -9.41 -1.21 26.77
CA SER A 78 -9.83 -0.61 28.02
C SER A 78 -9.78 0.91 27.90
N VAL A 79 -10.76 1.57 28.49
CA VAL A 79 -10.84 3.01 28.57
C VAL A 79 -10.18 3.46 29.87
N GLU A 80 -9.34 4.49 29.79
CA GLU A 80 -8.70 5.09 30.98
C GLU A 80 -9.65 6.11 31.62
N PHE A 81 -9.95 5.94 32.89
CA PHE A 81 -10.81 6.83 33.66
C PHE A 81 -10.53 6.70 35.18
N LYS A 82 -11.07 7.60 35.98
CA LYS A 82 -11.10 7.46 37.44
C LYS A 82 -12.42 6.84 37.84
N PRO A 83 -12.42 5.68 38.55
CA PRO A 83 -13.64 5.05 39.05
C PRO A 83 -14.49 5.99 39.88
N GLY A 84 -15.82 5.91 39.74
CA GLY A 84 -16.76 6.77 40.42
C GLY A 84 -18.18 6.65 39.87
N GLU A 85 -19.16 7.32 40.52
CA GLU A 85 -20.55 7.38 40.07
C GLU A 85 -20.73 8.25 38.80
N SER A 86 -19.76 9.12 38.51
CA SER A 86 -19.72 9.95 37.31
C SER A 86 -18.32 9.94 36.74
N ILE A 87 -18.18 9.57 35.49
CA ILE A 87 -16.87 9.39 34.85
C ILE A 87 -16.78 10.10 33.52
N VAL A 88 -15.56 10.51 33.20
CA VAL A 88 -15.09 10.86 31.86
C VAL A 88 -13.91 9.94 31.57
N GLY A 89 -14.00 9.19 30.48
CA GLY A 89 -12.98 8.22 30.11
C GLY A 89 -12.54 8.41 28.68
N GLU A 90 -11.29 8.10 28.41
CA GLU A 90 -10.67 8.16 27.07
C GLU A 90 -9.84 6.92 26.78
N SER A 91 -9.75 6.54 25.50
CA SER A 91 -8.86 5.51 24.99
C SER A 91 -8.35 5.93 23.63
N ILE A 92 -7.08 5.65 23.34
CA ILE A 92 -6.48 5.93 22.01
C ILE A 92 -6.19 4.61 21.32
N LEU A 93 -6.74 4.44 20.12
CA LEU A 93 -6.35 3.41 19.18
C LEU A 93 -5.22 3.99 18.32
N PRO A 94 -3.96 3.59 18.55
CA PRO A 94 -2.83 4.18 17.84
C PRO A 94 -2.80 3.72 16.37
N SER A 95 -2.35 4.62 15.49
CA SER A 95 -2.04 4.33 14.09
C SER A 95 -0.54 4.47 13.84
N GLY A 96 0.00 3.72 12.90
CA GLY A 96 1.40 3.83 12.49
C GLY A 96 2.39 3.22 13.49
N SER A 97 3.38 4.00 13.94
CA SER A 97 4.50 3.51 14.76
C SER A 97 4.10 2.91 16.12
N GLY A 98 2.90 3.22 16.60
CA GLY A 98 2.36 2.72 17.88
C GLY A 98 1.38 1.56 17.73
N GLY A 99 1.06 1.13 16.52
CA GLY A 99 0.06 0.10 16.25
C GLY A 99 -0.09 -0.23 14.77
N GLU A 100 -1.24 -0.78 14.40
CA GLU A 100 -1.60 -0.99 13.01
C GLU A 100 -1.81 0.36 12.31
N TYR A 101 -1.31 0.51 11.08
CA TYR A 101 -1.53 1.71 10.32
C TYR A 101 -2.96 1.76 9.77
N PHE A 102 -3.64 2.88 9.98
CA PHE A 102 -4.95 3.19 9.38
C PHE A 102 -4.77 4.31 8.35
N PRO A 103 -5.01 4.06 7.05
CA PRO A 103 -5.06 5.14 6.08
C PRO A 103 -6.24 6.07 6.36
N PRO A 104 -6.10 7.40 6.17
CA PRO A 104 -7.25 8.30 6.12
C PRO A 104 -8.30 7.78 5.13
N GLY A 105 -9.58 7.81 5.54
CA GLY A 105 -10.67 7.15 4.81
C GLY A 105 -11.07 5.78 5.38
N THR A 106 -10.30 5.22 6.34
CA THR A 106 -10.68 3.96 7.01
C THR A 106 -11.97 4.13 7.78
N LYS A 107 -12.94 3.25 7.52
CA LYS A 107 -14.23 3.22 8.21
C LYS A 107 -14.23 2.15 9.28
N ILE A 108 -14.56 2.53 10.50
CA ILE A 108 -14.69 1.64 11.66
C ILE A 108 -16.09 1.72 12.25
N GLU A 109 -16.48 0.63 12.85
CA GLU A 109 -17.64 0.52 13.71
C GLU A 109 -17.17 0.40 15.16
N TYR A 110 -17.81 1.10 16.09
CA TYR A 110 -17.44 1.06 17.50
C TYR A 110 -18.66 1.15 18.42
N LEU A 111 -18.52 0.58 19.62
CA LEU A 111 -19.47 0.72 20.73
C LEU A 111 -18.70 0.69 22.07
N PHE A 112 -19.32 1.25 23.12
CA PHE A 112 -18.80 1.15 24.47
C PHE A 112 -19.62 0.15 25.28
N GLU A 113 -18.92 -0.58 26.14
CA GLU A 113 -19.50 -1.36 27.25
C GLU A 113 -19.05 -0.71 28.55
N VAL A 114 -19.99 -0.33 29.39
CA VAL A 114 -19.78 0.29 30.70
C VAL A 114 -20.32 -0.63 31.77
N ARG A 115 -19.53 -0.88 32.82
CA ARG A 115 -19.87 -1.77 33.93
C ARG A 115 -19.68 -1.03 35.25
N ASP A 116 -20.56 -1.28 36.22
CA ASP A 116 -20.42 -0.83 37.61
C ASP A 116 -20.13 -1.98 38.57
N LYS A 117 -19.77 -1.65 39.79
CA LYS A 117 -19.45 -2.62 40.88
C LYS A 117 -20.65 -3.45 41.34
N ALA A 118 -21.88 -2.98 41.10
CA ALA A 118 -23.07 -3.74 41.37
C ALA A 118 -23.32 -4.85 40.32
N GLY A 119 -22.54 -4.83 39.23
CA GLY A 119 -22.61 -5.81 38.14
C GLY A 119 -23.56 -5.42 37.00
N ALA A 120 -24.13 -4.19 37.03
CA ALA A 120 -24.88 -3.70 35.88
C ALA A 120 -23.96 -3.47 34.69
N VAL A 121 -24.44 -3.77 33.51
CA VAL A 121 -23.69 -3.62 32.24
C VAL A 121 -24.58 -2.95 31.21
N VAL A 122 -24.07 -1.89 30.61
CA VAL A 122 -24.74 -1.21 29.48
C VAL A 122 -23.80 -1.18 28.27
N ARG A 123 -24.34 -1.51 27.11
CA ARG A 123 -23.68 -1.30 25.83
C ARG A 123 -24.36 -0.17 25.08
N THR A 124 -23.56 0.72 24.50
CA THR A 124 -24.08 1.74 23.59
C THR A 124 -24.53 1.11 22.27
N GLU A 125 -25.33 1.84 21.52
CA GLU A 125 -25.53 1.47 20.12
C GLU A 125 -24.20 1.53 19.35
N SER A 126 -24.08 0.63 18.36
CA SER A 126 -22.94 0.66 17.44
C SER A 126 -22.99 1.90 16.57
N ARG A 127 -21.84 2.54 16.37
CA ARG A 127 -21.68 3.75 15.57
C ARG A 127 -20.57 3.59 14.56
N GLU A 128 -20.78 4.16 13.39
CA GLU A 128 -19.78 4.25 12.35
C GLU A 128 -18.95 5.52 12.50
N PHE A 129 -17.67 5.42 12.17
CA PHE A 129 -16.72 6.53 12.19
C PHE A 129 -15.72 6.37 11.03
N VAL A 130 -15.41 7.46 10.34
CA VAL A 130 -14.37 7.51 9.32
C VAL A 130 -13.15 8.21 9.91
N TYR A 131 -12.01 7.53 9.90
CA TYR A 131 -10.73 8.11 10.26
C TYR A 131 -10.27 9.06 9.18
N GLU A 132 -10.06 10.31 9.51
CA GLU A 132 -9.72 11.37 8.56
C GLU A 132 -8.39 12.03 8.93
N ASP A 133 -7.70 12.53 7.92
CA ASP A 133 -6.59 13.47 8.09
C ASP A 133 -7.15 14.85 8.47
N ASN A 134 -7.27 15.11 9.78
CA ASN A 134 -7.91 16.30 10.33
C ASN A 134 -7.10 17.60 10.18
N ARG A 135 -6.00 17.57 9.39
CA ARG A 135 -5.31 18.79 8.95
C ARG A 135 -6.10 19.56 7.89
N PHE A 136 -7.10 18.92 7.27
CA PHE A 136 -7.89 19.46 6.18
C PHE A 136 -9.39 19.36 6.46
N GLU A 137 -10.16 20.29 5.87
CA GLU A 137 -11.62 20.19 5.80
C GLU A 137 -12.00 19.45 4.52
N TRP A 138 -12.42 18.20 4.68
CA TRP A 138 -12.72 17.31 3.56
C TRP A 138 -14.13 17.57 3.01
N LEU A 139 -14.21 17.63 1.69
CA LEU A 139 -15.42 17.61 0.88
C LEU A 139 -15.50 16.27 0.15
N THR A 140 -16.67 15.91 -0.36
CA THR A 140 -16.87 14.64 -1.05
C THR A 140 -17.62 14.82 -2.37
N VAL A 141 -17.20 14.05 -3.38
CA VAL A 141 -18.03 13.69 -4.52
C VAL A 141 -18.31 12.21 -4.47
N VAL A 142 -19.58 11.83 -4.68
CA VAL A 142 -20.03 10.45 -4.53
C VAL A 142 -20.80 10.05 -5.76
N GLU A 143 -20.48 8.91 -6.33
CA GLU A 143 -21.27 8.28 -7.37
C GLU A 143 -21.25 6.76 -7.18
N ASP A 144 -22.43 6.16 -7.07
CA ASP A 144 -22.64 4.74 -6.78
C ASP A 144 -21.85 4.27 -5.56
N LEU A 145 -20.87 3.37 -5.76
CA LEU A 145 -20.01 2.82 -4.72
C LEU A 145 -18.72 3.60 -4.50
N ILE A 146 -18.47 4.66 -5.26
CA ILE A 146 -17.20 5.40 -5.19
C ILE A 146 -17.41 6.72 -4.46
N THR A 147 -16.60 6.95 -3.42
CA THR A 147 -16.54 8.20 -2.70
C THR A 147 -15.14 8.79 -2.85
N VAL A 148 -15.03 10.00 -3.40
CA VAL A 148 -13.77 10.74 -3.46
C VAL A 148 -13.80 11.87 -2.45
N TYR A 149 -12.87 11.82 -1.50
CA TYR A 149 -12.60 12.90 -0.53
C TYR A 149 -11.59 13.86 -1.14
N TYR A 150 -11.86 15.15 -1.06
CA TYR A 150 -10.97 16.20 -1.52
C TYR A 150 -11.07 17.43 -0.60
N TYR A 151 -10.18 18.38 -0.70
CA TYR A 151 -10.19 19.59 0.14
C TYR A 151 -9.73 20.84 -0.63
N GLY A 152 -10.16 22.00 -0.17
CA GLY A 152 -9.82 23.30 -0.74
C GLY A 152 -10.87 23.82 -1.73
N GLU A 153 -10.82 25.13 -1.98
CA GLU A 153 -11.68 25.80 -2.94
C GLU A 153 -11.25 25.49 -4.39
N TYR A 154 -12.19 25.38 -5.30
CA TYR A 154 -11.97 25.20 -6.75
C TYR A 154 -11.24 23.90 -7.16
N VAL A 155 -11.31 22.85 -6.32
CA VAL A 155 -10.64 21.56 -6.56
C VAL A 155 -11.62 20.47 -6.99
N GLU A 156 -12.92 20.73 -6.98
CA GLU A 156 -13.97 19.76 -7.30
C GLU A 156 -13.80 19.14 -8.68
N ASP A 157 -13.39 19.93 -9.68
CA ASP A 157 -13.13 19.41 -11.04
C ASP A 157 -12.05 18.33 -11.03
N ARG A 158 -11.03 18.45 -10.17
CA ARG A 158 -9.98 17.42 -10.03
C ARG A 158 -10.50 16.17 -9.33
N ALA A 159 -11.37 16.32 -8.35
CA ALA A 159 -12.04 15.19 -7.71
C ALA A 159 -12.92 14.43 -8.71
N HIS A 160 -13.56 15.11 -9.63
CA HIS A 160 -14.30 14.49 -10.73
C HIS A 160 -13.39 13.73 -11.71
N VAL A 161 -12.20 14.23 -12.03
CA VAL A 161 -11.22 13.46 -12.84
C VAL A 161 -10.85 12.14 -12.16
N VAL A 162 -10.59 12.18 -10.85
CA VAL A 162 -10.30 11.00 -10.03
C VAL A 162 -11.49 10.03 -10.02
N LEU A 163 -12.71 10.54 -9.82
CA LEU A 163 -13.94 9.76 -9.82
C LEU A 163 -14.17 9.05 -11.17
N GLU A 164 -14.05 9.78 -12.29
CA GLU A 164 -14.26 9.22 -13.62
C GLU A 164 -13.20 8.17 -13.97
N ALA A 165 -11.95 8.36 -13.55
CA ALA A 165 -10.91 7.35 -13.73
C ALA A 165 -11.24 6.05 -12.97
N ALA A 166 -11.66 6.15 -11.72
CA ALA A 166 -12.06 5.00 -10.91
C ALA A 166 -13.30 4.29 -11.48
N LYS A 167 -14.30 5.04 -11.97
CA LYS A 167 -15.50 4.48 -12.60
C LYS A 167 -15.18 3.71 -13.89
N ALA A 168 -14.35 4.30 -14.75
CA ALA A 168 -13.95 3.65 -15.99
C ALA A 168 -13.16 2.35 -15.71
N ASN A 169 -12.26 2.39 -14.72
CA ASN A 169 -11.56 1.20 -14.26
C ASN A 169 -12.53 0.16 -13.69
N LEU A 170 -13.45 0.54 -12.81
CA LEU A 170 -14.46 -0.35 -12.25
C LEU A 170 -15.24 -1.07 -13.35
N GLN A 171 -15.74 -0.34 -14.34
CA GLN A 171 -16.47 -0.92 -15.47
C GLN A 171 -15.62 -1.92 -16.27
N LYS A 172 -14.35 -1.63 -16.46
CA LYS A 172 -13.40 -2.51 -17.17
C LYS A 172 -13.10 -3.77 -16.38
N MET A 173 -12.89 -3.65 -15.06
CA MET A 173 -12.36 -4.75 -14.25
C MET A 173 -13.42 -5.66 -13.63
N LEU A 174 -14.67 -5.24 -13.48
CA LEU A 174 -15.72 -6.09 -12.92
C LEU A 174 -15.88 -7.43 -13.65
N PRO A 175 -15.95 -7.50 -15.00
CA PRO A 175 -16.04 -8.78 -15.69
C PRO A 175 -14.75 -9.61 -15.58
N VAL A 176 -13.59 -8.95 -15.63
CA VAL A 176 -12.28 -9.60 -15.54
C VAL A 176 -12.07 -10.30 -14.20
N LEU A 177 -12.53 -9.67 -13.11
CA LEU A 177 -12.37 -10.19 -11.76
C LEU A 177 -13.58 -11.01 -11.28
N GLY A 178 -14.69 -10.97 -12.00
CA GLY A 178 -15.92 -11.71 -11.65
C GLY A 178 -16.54 -11.26 -10.33
N ILE A 179 -16.40 -9.99 -9.97
CA ILE A 179 -16.90 -9.43 -8.71
C ILE A 179 -18.06 -8.47 -8.90
N ALA A 180 -18.84 -8.30 -7.83
CA ALA A 180 -19.91 -7.31 -7.71
C ALA A 180 -19.80 -6.66 -6.33
N PRO A 181 -18.94 -5.65 -6.15
CA PRO A 181 -18.77 -4.96 -4.88
C PRO A 181 -20.09 -4.40 -4.36
N THR A 182 -20.34 -4.53 -3.07
CA THR A 182 -21.54 -4.00 -2.41
C THR A 182 -21.26 -2.90 -1.40
N GLU A 183 -19.99 -2.79 -1.01
CA GLU A 183 -19.54 -1.81 -0.03
C GLU A 183 -18.78 -0.68 -0.71
N PRO A 184 -18.83 0.55 -0.17
CA PRO A 184 -18.17 1.70 -0.77
C PRO A 184 -16.66 1.55 -0.87
N LEU A 185 -16.10 2.05 -1.98
CA LEU A 185 -14.67 2.23 -2.24
C LEU A 185 -14.35 3.71 -2.07
N ARG A 186 -13.32 4.03 -1.29
CA ARG A 186 -12.99 5.40 -0.88
C ARG A 186 -11.65 5.84 -1.46
N ILE A 187 -11.63 7.03 -2.03
CA ILE A 187 -10.41 7.64 -2.59
C ILE A 187 -10.17 8.95 -1.87
N VAL A 188 -9.01 9.11 -1.25
CA VAL A 188 -8.58 10.34 -0.59
C VAL A 188 -7.60 11.06 -1.50
N SER A 189 -8.06 12.13 -2.12
CA SER A 189 -7.32 12.89 -3.11
C SER A 189 -6.62 14.09 -2.49
N TYR A 190 -5.29 14.03 -2.42
CA TYR A 190 -4.44 15.09 -1.90
C TYR A 190 -4.03 16.08 -2.99
N ASN A 191 -4.01 17.37 -2.67
CA ASN A 191 -3.69 18.44 -3.63
C ASN A 191 -2.21 18.50 -4.02
N ASN A 192 -1.33 17.87 -3.25
CA ASN A 192 0.09 17.79 -3.56
C ASN A 192 0.74 16.56 -2.95
N TYR A 193 1.87 16.18 -3.52
CA TYR A 193 2.65 15.02 -3.09
C TYR A 193 3.05 15.05 -1.60
N ARG A 194 3.44 16.22 -1.07
CA ARG A 194 3.88 16.35 0.33
C ARG A 194 2.76 16.01 1.32
N HIS A 195 1.54 16.45 1.05
CA HIS A 195 0.39 16.14 1.88
C HIS A 195 0.06 14.64 1.83
N MET A 196 0.06 14.05 0.64
CA MET A 196 -0.17 12.62 0.46
C MET A 196 0.94 11.78 1.12
N SER A 197 2.21 12.08 0.84
CA SER A 197 3.34 11.29 1.36
C SER A 197 3.40 11.29 2.88
N SER A 198 3.00 12.40 3.53
CA SER A 198 2.92 12.48 4.99
C SER A 198 1.75 11.68 5.59
N ALA A 199 0.81 11.23 4.75
CA ALA A 199 -0.29 10.35 5.12
C ALA A 199 -0.04 8.88 4.76
N LEU A 200 1.10 8.54 4.18
CA LEU A 200 1.48 7.16 3.91
C LEU A 200 2.16 6.53 5.13
N PRO A 201 2.14 5.19 5.24
CA PRO A 201 2.87 4.50 6.30
C PRO A 201 4.37 4.83 6.21
N PHE A 202 5.01 4.86 7.38
CA PHE A 202 6.45 5.16 7.46
C PHE A 202 7.25 4.19 6.58
N ARG A 203 8.12 4.74 5.74
CA ARG A 203 9.09 4.01 4.91
C ARG A 203 10.50 4.42 5.28
N SER A 204 11.46 3.52 5.09
CA SER A 204 12.86 3.89 5.26
C SER A 204 13.23 5.00 4.26
N GLN A 205 14.15 5.88 4.67
CA GLN A 205 14.60 7.01 3.84
C GLN A 205 15.15 6.53 2.48
N ALA A 206 15.87 5.42 2.44
CA ALA A 206 16.40 4.84 1.20
C ALA A 206 15.30 4.44 0.20
N VAL A 207 14.14 3.98 0.69
CA VAL A 207 12.98 3.65 -0.16
C VAL A 207 12.28 4.94 -0.61
N SER A 208 12.18 5.94 0.26
CA SER A 208 11.51 7.22 -0.04
C SER A 208 12.27 8.08 -1.04
N GLU A 209 13.62 8.00 -1.07
CA GLU A 209 14.46 8.76 -1.99
C GLU A 209 14.51 8.16 -3.41
N GLY A 210 14.34 6.84 -3.52
CA GLY A 210 14.40 6.13 -4.81
C GLY A 210 13.07 6.02 -5.55
N LEU A 211 11.93 6.15 -4.86
CA LEU A 211 10.63 5.74 -5.38
C LEU A 211 9.53 6.73 -4.98
N GLN A 212 9.17 7.63 -5.87
CA GLN A 212 8.02 8.53 -5.67
C GLN A 212 6.73 7.80 -6.03
N THR A 213 5.94 7.46 -5.01
CA THR A 213 4.61 6.85 -5.18
C THR A 213 3.57 7.96 -5.34
N GLN A 214 2.83 7.97 -6.45
CA GLN A 214 1.76 8.95 -6.69
C GLN A 214 0.40 8.48 -6.18
N GLY A 215 0.26 7.22 -5.80
CA GLY A 215 -0.90 6.61 -5.16
C GLY A 215 -0.53 5.40 -4.33
N MET A 216 -1.44 4.97 -3.47
CA MET A 216 -1.31 3.74 -2.69
C MET A 216 -2.67 3.18 -2.33
N ALA A 217 -2.91 1.93 -2.70
CA ALA A 217 -4.11 1.18 -2.39
C ALA A 217 -3.98 0.41 -1.07
N PHE A 218 -5.03 0.45 -0.27
CA PHE A 218 -5.20 -0.29 0.98
C PHE A 218 -6.43 -1.18 0.86
N SER A 219 -6.24 -2.37 0.32
CA SER A 219 -7.35 -3.26 -0.04
C SER A 219 -8.18 -3.69 1.16
N ASN A 220 -7.55 -3.93 2.32
CA ASN A 220 -8.25 -4.30 3.55
C ASN A 220 -9.16 -3.18 4.10
N GLU A 221 -8.80 -1.93 3.89
CA GLU A 221 -9.54 -0.73 4.31
C GLU A 221 -10.43 -0.18 3.19
N ARG A 222 -10.29 -0.72 1.96
CA ARG A 222 -11.01 -0.26 0.74
C ARG A 222 -10.76 1.22 0.47
N VAL A 223 -9.52 1.66 0.68
CA VAL A 223 -9.08 3.04 0.57
C VAL A 223 -7.92 3.16 -0.42
N LEU A 224 -7.99 4.18 -1.26
CA LEU A 224 -6.91 4.65 -2.11
C LEU A 224 -6.49 6.06 -1.68
N LEU A 225 -5.21 6.27 -1.37
CA LEU A 225 -4.64 7.60 -1.22
C LEU A 225 -3.96 7.99 -2.53
N VAL A 226 -4.23 9.19 -3.08
CA VAL A 226 -3.70 9.62 -4.38
C VAL A 226 -3.31 11.09 -4.40
N HIS A 227 -2.27 11.42 -5.18
CA HIS A 227 -1.92 12.79 -5.54
C HIS A 227 -2.84 13.27 -6.69
N GLY A 228 -3.96 13.90 -6.34
CA GLY A 228 -5.02 14.27 -7.30
C GLY A 228 -4.64 15.30 -8.34
N PHE A 229 -3.55 16.06 -8.15
CA PHE A 229 -3.04 17.06 -9.10
C PHE A 229 -1.88 16.55 -9.97
N ASP A 230 -1.48 15.30 -9.79
CA ASP A 230 -0.46 14.72 -10.68
C ASP A 230 -0.97 14.69 -12.14
N PRO A 231 -0.13 15.02 -13.13
CA PRO A 231 -0.52 14.94 -14.54
C PRO A 231 -0.95 13.54 -14.99
N THR A 232 -0.43 12.50 -14.35
CA THR A 232 -0.71 11.09 -14.66
C THR A 232 -1.81 10.49 -13.78
N VAL A 233 -2.58 11.31 -13.05
CA VAL A 233 -3.57 10.86 -12.05
C VAL A 233 -4.58 9.86 -12.60
N THR A 234 -4.98 9.97 -13.85
CA THR A 234 -5.92 9.03 -14.49
C THR A 234 -5.37 7.61 -14.52
N GLY A 235 -4.12 7.47 -15.00
CA GLY A 235 -3.41 6.18 -14.99
C GLY A 235 -3.16 5.68 -13.58
N THR A 236 -2.66 6.55 -12.69
CA THR A 236 -2.39 6.22 -11.29
C THR A 236 -3.65 5.72 -10.58
N VAL A 237 -4.76 6.45 -10.67
CA VAL A 237 -6.02 6.07 -10.04
C VAL A 237 -6.51 4.72 -10.56
N SER A 238 -6.51 4.50 -11.86
CA SER A 238 -7.01 3.25 -12.44
C SER A 238 -6.12 2.05 -12.10
N HIS A 239 -4.80 2.23 -12.03
CA HIS A 239 -3.87 1.21 -11.57
C HIS A 239 -4.13 0.85 -10.10
N GLU A 240 -4.04 1.83 -9.21
CA GLU A 240 -4.20 1.63 -7.77
C GLU A 240 -5.61 1.16 -7.38
N PHE A 241 -6.63 1.64 -8.08
CA PHE A 241 -8.00 1.20 -7.84
C PHE A 241 -8.20 -0.27 -8.20
N THR A 242 -7.47 -0.77 -9.21
CA THR A 242 -7.46 -2.21 -9.53
C THR A 242 -6.98 -3.05 -8.36
N HIS A 243 -6.00 -2.60 -7.57
CA HIS A 243 -5.56 -3.33 -6.37
C HIS A 243 -6.68 -3.45 -5.32
N LEU A 244 -7.55 -2.44 -5.17
CA LEU A 244 -8.73 -2.55 -4.31
C LEU A 244 -9.68 -3.64 -4.83
N LEU A 245 -9.90 -3.69 -6.14
CA LEU A 245 -10.76 -4.68 -6.77
C LEU A 245 -10.17 -6.10 -6.72
N VAL A 246 -8.85 -6.24 -6.91
CA VAL A 246 -8.14 -7.51 -6.71
C VAL A 246 -8.25 -7.97 -5.25
N GLY A 247 -8.14 -7.04 -4.30
CA GLY A 247 -8.38 -7.33 -2.88
C GLY A 247 -9.79 -7.88 -2.62
N GLU A 248 -10.82 -7.29 -3.25
CA GLU A 248 -12.20 -7.78 -3.19
C GLU A 248 -12.34 -9.18 -3.80
N ALA A 249 -11.75 -9.40 -4.99
CA ALA A 249 -11.79 -10.67 -5.69
C ALA A 249 -11.05 -11.79 -4.94
N ALA A 250 -9.88 -11.47 -4.40
CA ALA A 250 -9.04 -12.43 -3.69
C ALA A 250 -9.50 -12.69 -2.26
N GLY A 251 -10.15 -11.70 -1.60
CA GLY A 251 -10.62 -11.83 -0.23
C GLY A 251 -9.54 -12.37 0.72
N ARG A 252 -9.83 -13.50 1.40
CA ARG A 252 -8.87 -14.11 2.33
C ARG A 252 -7.57 -14.59 1.68
N ALA A 253 -7.53 -14.73 0.36
CA ALA A 253 -6.38 -15.21 -0.39
C ALA A 253 -5.51 -14.07 -0.94
N ILE A 254 -5.74 -12.81 -0.54
CA ILE A 254 -5.01 -11.65 -1.08
C ILE A 254 -3.48 -11.80 -0.94
N ASN A 255 -3.00 -12.39 0.16
CA ASN A 255 -1.59 -12.63 0.39
C ASN A 255 -1.00 -13.79 -0.46
N GLN A 256 -1.85 -14.52 -1.17
CA GLN A 256 -1.46 -15.60 -2.09
C GLN A 256 -1.49 -15.16 -3.56
N VAL A 257 -1.93 -13.93 -3.83
CA VAL A 257 -1.85 -13.35 -5.18
C VAL A 257 -0.40 -12.93 -5.42
N PRO A 258 0.32 -13.56 -6.37
CA PRO A 258 1.70 -13.18 -6.63
C PRO A 258 1.78 -11.79 -7.29
N SER A 259 2.91 -11.10 -7.10
CA SER A 259 3.08 -9.74 -7.62
C SER A 259 2.92 -9.66 -9.14
N TRP A 260 3.38 -10.67 -9.91
CA TRP A 260 3.19 -10.67 -11.36
C TRP A 260 1.71 -10.61 -11.78
N LEU A 261 0.83 -11.27 -11.00
CA LEU A 261 -0.62 -11.26 -11.27
C LEU A 261 -1.27 -9.98 -10.77
N ASN A 262 -0.94 -9.53 -9.54
CA ASN A 262 -1.50 -8.34 -8.95
C ASN A 262 -1.14 -7.08 -9.75
N GLU A 263 0.14 -6.87 -10.03
CA GLU A 263 0.62 -5.73 -10.80
C GLU A 263 0.23 -5.85 -12.29
N GLY A 264 0.25 -7.07 -12.83
CA GLY A 264 -0.20 -7.32 -14.20
C GLY A 264 -1.67 -6.97 -14.40
N LEU A 265 -2.55 -7.28 -13.45
CA LEU A 265 -3.97 -6.87 -13.46
C LEU A 265 -4.12 -5.36 -13.27
N ALA A 266 -3.31 -4.74 -12.39
CA ALA A 266 -3.33 -3.30 -12.19
C ALA A 266 -2.94 -2.55 -13.49
N GLU A 267 -1.91 -3.00 -14.18
CA GLU A 267 -1.52 -2.46 -15.47
C GLU A 267 -2.52 -2.79 -16.59
N TYR A 268 -3.14 -3.96 -16.57
CA TYR A 268 -4.26 -4.25 -17.48
C TYR A 268 -5.44 -3.33 -17.22
N GLY A 269 -5.76 -3.08 -15.94
CA GLY A 269 -6.83 -2.17 -15.49
C GLY A 269 -6.56 -0.71 -15.80
N ASN A 270 -5.29 -0.32 -15.97
CA ASN A 270 -4.88 1.05 -16.25
C ASN A 270 -5.56 1.55 -17.55
N ILE A 271 -6.31 2.66 -17.46
CA ILE A 271 -7.05 3.23 -18.59
C ILE A 271 -6.26 4.32 -19.35
N ASP A 272 -5.11 4.75 -18.81
CA ASP A 272 -4.22 5.72 -19.40
C ASP A 272 -2.75 5.22 -19.30
N PRO A 273 -2.46 4.02 -19.87
CA PRO A 273 -1.15 3.40 -19.76
C PRO A 273 -0.12 4.13 -20.62
N THR A 274 1.13 4.15 -20.15
CA THR A 274 2.27 4.58 -20.96
C THR A 274 2.90 3.40 -21.70
N ASP A 275 3.76 3.71 -22.70
CA ASP A 275 4.52 2.70 -23.44
C ASP A 275 5.75 2.17 -22.67
N ASP A 276 6.01 2.67 -21.45
CA ASP A 276 7.24 2.41 -20.70
C ASP A 276 7.40 0.95 -20.32
N TYR A 277 6.32 0.30 -19.89
CA TYR A 277 6.34 -1.12 -19.51
C TYR A 277 6.51 -2.05 -20.71
N ASP A 278 5.95 -1.70 -21.85
CA ASP A 278 6.16 -2.44 -23.10
C ASP A 278 7.60 -2.26 -23.62
N ALA A 279 8.17 -1.08 -23.45
CA ALA A 279 9.58 -0.82 -23.75
C ALA A 279 10.50 -1.58 -22.79
N ALA A 280 10.19 -1.59 -21.50
CA ALA A 280 10.94 -2.33 -20.49
C ALA A 280 10.90 -3.84 -20.74
N LEU A 281 9.75 -4.41 -21.09
CA LEU A 281 9.63 -5.82 -21.46
C LEU A 281 10.51 -6.15 -22.68
N ARG A 282 10.43 -5.35 -23.75
CA ARG A 282 11.29 -5.55 -24.94
C ARG A 282 12.77 -5.50 -24.59
N TYR A 283 13.17 -4.55 -23.73
CA TYR A 283 14.53 -4.44 -23.23
C TYR A 283 14.91 -5.67 -22.38
N GLY A 284 14.04 -6.10 -21.47
CA GLY A 284 14.24 -7.29 -20.63
C GLY A 284 14.41 -8.59 -21.47
N ILE A 285 13.62 -8.74 -22.53
CA ILE A 285 13.76 -9.84 -23.48
C ILE A 285 15.11 -9.79 -24.20
N PHE A 286 15.45 -8.60 -24.77
CA PHE A 286 16.71 -8.43 -25.52
C PHE A 286 17.95 -8.68 -24.64
N THR A 287 17.91 -8.26 -23.39
CA THR A 287 19.02 -8.40 -22.43
C THR A 287 18.98 -9.69 -21.61
N ARG A 288 17.99 -10.58 -21.87
CA ARG A 288 17.77 -11.84 -21.15
C ARG A 288 17.52 -11.64 -19.64
N ARG A 289 16.88 -10.54 -19.24
CA ARG A 289 16.60 -10.20 -17.84
C ARG A 289 15.18 -10.56 -17.41
N ILE A 290 14.34 -11.10 -18.30
CA ILE A 290 13.01 -11.61 -17.92
C ILE A 290 13.17 -12.85 -17.02
N LYS A 291 12.40 -12.85 -15.93
CA LYS A 291 12.47 -13.90 -14.91
C LYS A 291 11.36 -14.95 -15.11
N PRO A 292 11.54 -16.18 -14.61
CA PRO A 292 10.43 -17.12 -14.49
C PRO A 292 9.30 -16.55 -13.63
N LEU A 293 8.02 -16.87 -13.94
CA LEU A 293 6.86 -16.35 -13.20
C LEU A 293 6.89 -16.68 -11.72
N TRP A 294 7.34 -17.88 -11.35
CA TRP A 294 7.44 -18.29 -9.94
C TRP A 294 8.48 -17.50 -9.12
N TYR A 295 9.43 -16.80 -9.78
CA TYR A 295 10.34 -15.85 -9.14
C TYR A 295 9.75 -14.45 -9.00
N LEU A 296 8.61 -14.17 -9.63
CA LEU A 296 7.90 -12.90 -9.59
C LEU A 296 6.73 -12.91 -8.59
N SER A 297 6.79 -13.77 -7.57
CA SER A 297 5.88 -13.73 -6.43
C SER A 297 6.00 -12.42 -5.64
N SER A 298 7.20 -11.82 -5.65
CA SER A 298 7.47 -10.44 -5.23
C SER A 298 8.47 -9.80 -6.17
N PHE A 299 8.35 -8.47 -6.38
CA PHE A 299 9.31 -7.75 -7.22
C PHE A 299 10.51 -7.29 -6.39
N GLY A 300 11.70 -7.52 -6.91
CA GLY A 300 12.95 -7.16 -6.27
C GLY A 300 14.10 -7.09 -7.27
N GLY A 301 15.24 -6.55 -6.83
CA GLY A 301 16.41 -6.30 -7.66
C GLY A 301 16.65 -4.81 -7.85
N THR A 302 17.25 -4.43 -8.97
CA THR A 302 17.46 -3.04 -9.35
C THR A 302 16.15 -2.37 -9.78
N PRO A 303 16.04 -1.04 -9.80
CA PRO A 303 14.89 -0.34 -10.34
C PRO A 303 14.51 -0.80 -11.76
N GLU A 304 15.49 -1.09 -12.61
CA GLU A 304 15.25 -1.61 -13.96
C GLU A 304 14.64 -3.02 -13.95
N ASP A 305 15.09 -3.91 -13.02
CA ASP A 305 14.50 -5.24 -12.87
C ASP A 305 13.03 -5.16 -12.45
N ILE A 306 12.71 -4.20 -11.60
CA ILE A 306 11.34 -3.96 -11.13
C ILE A 306 10.46 -3.50 -12.31
N ILE A 307 10.90 -2.53 -13.11
CA ILE A 307 10.14 -2.05 -14.27
C ILE A 307 9.95 -3.16 -15.31
N ILE A 308 10.98 -3.99 -15.54
CA ILE A 308 10.87 -5.18 -16.42
C ILE A 308 9.81 -6.14 -15.89
N ALA A 309 9.77 -6.38 -14.57
CA ALA A 309 8.81 -7.27 -13.94
C ALA A 309 7.36 -6.75 -14.08
N TYR A 310 7.13 -5.43 -13.98
CA TYR A 310 5.84 -4.80 -14.29
C TYR A 310 5.42 -5.08 -15.75
N GLY A 311 6.32 -4.83 -16.70
CA GLY A 311 6.07 -5.11 -18.12
C GLY A 311 5.81 -6.58 -18.40
N GLN A 312 6.52 -7.47 -17.71
CA GLN A 312 6.32 -8.92 -17.80
C GLN A 312 4.95 -9.32 -17.24
N GLY A 313 4.59 -8.88 -16.03
CA GLY A 313 3.30 -9.16 -15.40
C GLY A 313 2.13 -8.69 -16.27
N ARG A 314 2.18 -7.45 -16.78
CA ARG A 314 1.18 -6.91 -17.72
C ARG A 314 1.04 -7.80 -18.95
N SER A 315 2.14 -8.19 -19.58
CA SER A 315 2.13 -9.00 -20.78
C SER A 315 1.56 -10.39 -20.54
N VAL A 316 1.86 -11.01 -19.40
CA VAL A 316 1.31 -12.31 -19.01
C VAL A 316 -0.19 -12.24 -18.79
N VAL A 317 -0.67 -11.23 -18.04
CA VAL A 317 -2.11 -11.04 -17.81
C VAL A 317 -2.85 -10.77 -19.11
N GLN A 318 -2.30 -9.91 -19.98
CA GLN A 318 -2.86 -9.67 -21.30
C GLN A 318 -2.94 -10.99 -22.11
N TYR A 319 -1.86 -11.79 -22.13
CA TYR A 319 -1.86 -13.10 -22.77
C TYR A 319 -2.93 -14.04 -22.21
N MET A 320 -3.09 -14.09 -20.90
CA MET A 320 -4.12 -14.93 -20.24
C MET A 320 -5.52 -14.53 -20.69
N ILE A 321 -5.81 -13.23 -20.71
CA ILE A 321 -7.14 -12.73 -21.10
C ILE A 321 -7.39 -12.92 -22.60
N ASP A 322 -6.41 -12.62 -23.45
CA ASP A 322 -6.54 -12.75 -24.92
C ASP A 322 -6.68 -14.21 -25.36
N SER A 323 -5.98 -15.13 -24.69
CA SER A 323 -5.96 -16.54 -25.07
C SER A 323 -7.08 -17.37 -24.46
N TYR A 324 -7.53 -17.02 -23.23
CA TYR A 324 -8.47 -17.82 -22.46
C TYR A 324 -9.75 -17.10 -22.07
N GLY A 325 -9.80 -15.78 -22.25
CA GLY A 325 -10.97 -14.94 -21.95
C GLY A 325 -11.05 -14.46 -20.51
N GLU A 326 -11.83 -13.39 -20.31
CA GLU A 326 -12.09 -12.78 -19.00
C GLU A 326 -12.77 -13.76 -18.02
N ASP A 327 -13.68 -14.62 -18.50
CA ASP A 327 -14.37 -15.62 -17.68
C ASP A 327 -13.39 -16.58 -16.95
N ARG A 328 -12.27 -16.92 -17.58
CA ARG A 328 -11.23 -17.74 -16.97
C ARG A 328 -10.49 -16.98 -15.90
N MET A 329 -10.18 -15.70 -16.14
CA MET A 329 -9.57 -14.84 -15.13
C MET A 329 -10.51 -14.67 -13.92
N ALA A 330 -11.78 -14.40 -14.15
CA ALA A 330 -12.79 -14.33 -13.12
C ALA A 330 -12.90 -15.63 -12.28
N ALA A 331 -12.79 -16.79 -12.94
CA ALA A 331 -12.86 -18.09 -12.26
C ALA A 331 -11.64 -18.39 -11.38
N LEU A 332 -10.50 -17.72 -11.60
CA LEU A 332 -9.26 -17.94 -10.85
C LEU A 332 -9.40 -17.58 -9.36
N PHE A 333 -10.04 -16.44 -9.05
CA PHE A 333 -10.10 -15.92 -7.70
C PHE A 333 -10.91 -16.79 -6.71
N PRO A 334 -12.12 -17.28 -7.03
CA PRO A 334 -12.83 -18.20 -6.15
C PRO A 334 -12.07 -19.49 -5.87
N VAL A 335 -11.32 -20.01 -6.86
CA VAL A 335 -10.48 -21.18 -6.68
C VAL A 335 -9.30 -20.86 -5.79
N LEU A 336 -8.62 -19.73 -6.02
CA LEU A 336 -7.52 -19.27 -5.17
C LEU A 336 -7.97 -19.03 -3.72
N GLN A 337 -9.15 -18.45 -3.50
CA GLN A 337 -9.71 -18.32 -2.15
C GLN A 337 -9.90 -19.66 -1.44
N ARG A 338 -10.22 -20.71 -2.18
CA ARG A 338 -10.44 -22.05 -1.63
C ARG A 338 -9.14 -22.80 -1.38
N THR A 339 -8.22 -22.77 -2.33
CA THR A 339 -6.95 -23.52 -2.29
C THR A 339 -5.87 -22.83 -1.48
N LEU A 340 -5.85 -21.50 -1.46
CA LEU A 340 -4.76 -20.67 -0.96
C LEU A 340 -3.40 -20.97 -1.62
N ASP A 341 -3.43 -21.46 -2.85
CA ASP A 341 -2.28 -21.89 -3.63
C ASP A 341 -2.50 -21.51 -5.09
N ILE A 342 -1.62 -20.67 -5.62
CA ILE A 342 -1.73 -20.13 -6.97
C ILE A 342 -1.54 -21.22 -8.04
N ASP A 343 -0.63 -22.18 -7.83
CA ASP A 343 -0.38 -23.25 -8.80
C ASP A 343 -1.57 -24.21 -8.88
N GLN A 344 -2.15 -24.57 -7.73
CA GLN A 344 -3.39 -25.36 -7.72
C GLN A 344 -4.55 -24.62 -8.38
N ALA A 345 -4.67 -23.29 -8.15
CA ALA A 345 -5.71 -22.49 -8.78
C ALA A 345 -5.54 -22.41 -10.30
N LEU A 346 -4.32 -22.21 -10.77
CA LEU A 346 -3.97 -22.18 -12.19
C LEU A 346 -4.21 -23.55 -12.85
N LEU A 347 -3.81 -24.65 -12.22
CA LEU A 347 -4.06 -26.01 -12.71
C LEU A 347 -5.56 -26.28 -12.87
N GLU A 348 -6.39 -25.89 -11.90
CA GLU A 348 -7.83 -26.13 -11.97
C GLU A 348 -8.51 -25.29 -13.05
N VAL A 349 -8.12 -24.02 -13.21
CA VAL A 349 -8.78 -23.09 -14.12
C VAL A 349 -8.20 -23.13 -15.54
N TYR A 350 -6.88 -23.18 -15.66
CA TYR A 350 -6.18 -23.09 -16.96
C TYR A 350 -5.59 -24.42 -17.41
N GLY A 351 -5.52 -25.43 -16.54
CA GLY A 351 -4.93 -26.74 -16.83
C GLY A 351 -3.39 -26.75 -16.80
N MET A 352 -2.78 -25.72 -16.24
CA MET A 352 -1.33 -25.56 -16.12
C MET A 352 -1.00 -24.75 -14.85
N ASP A 353 0.16 -24.98 -14.27
CA ASP A 353 0.75 -24.23 -13.17
C ASP A 353 1.51 -22.97 -13.68
N GLN A 354 2.22 -22.28 -12.81
CA GLN A 354 3.02 -21.11 -13.19
C GLN A 354 4.11 -21.44 -14.21
N PHE A 355 4.72 -22.63 -14.12
CA PHE A 355 5.73 -23.07 -15.09
C PHE A 355 5.10 -23.31 -16.48
N GLY A 356 3.98 -24.01 -16.54
CA GLY A 356 3.23 -24.22 -17.77
C GLY A 356 2.75 -22.92 -18.40
N LEU A 357 2.27 -21.96 -17.57
CA LEU A 357 1.84 -20.62 -18.01
C LEU A 357 3.02 -19.81 -18.56
N ASP A 358 4.17 -19.79 -17.87
CA ASP A 358 5.38 -19.10 -18.35
C ASP A 358 5.84 -19.67 -19.69
N THR A 359 5.85 -20.99 -19.83
CA THR A 359 6.18 -21.70 -21.08
C THR A 359 5.22 -21.31 -22.20
N ALA A 360 3.92 -21.30 -21.96
CA ALA A 360 2.91 -20.95 -22.95
C ALA A 360 3.03 -19.49 -23.39
N TRP A 361 3.22 -18.57 -22.44
CA TRP A 361 3.43 -17.16 -22.71
C TRP A 361 4.73 -16.90 -23.50
N ARG A 362 5.87 -17.52 -23.11
CA ARG A 362 7.14 -17.42 -23.86
C ARG A 362 6.99 -17.91 -25.29
N ASN A 363 6.35 -19.05 -25.48
CA ASN A 363 6.09 -19.60 -26.81
C ASN A 363 5.25 -18.63 -27.67
N ALA A 364 4.24 -17.96 -27.08
CA ALA A 364 3.44 -16.95 -27.76
C ALA A 364 4.26 -15.73 -28.21
N LEU A 365 5.33 -15.40 -27.47
CA LEU A 365 6.28 -14.34 -27.83
C LEU A 365 7.41 -14.81 -28.76
N GLY A 366 7.47 -16.13 -29.10
CA GLY A 366 8.55 -16.72 -29.89
C GLY A 366 9.87 -16.83 -29.15
N LEU A 367 9.82 -16.91 -27.81
CA LEU A 367 10.96 -17.10 -26.93
C LEU A 367 11.15 -18.59 -26.61
N GLU A 368 12.38 -18.98 -26.32
CA GLU A 368 12.64 -20.33 -25.83
C GLU A 368 12.02 -20.53 -24.43
N PRO A 369 11.39 -21.71 -24.17
CA PRO A 369 10.93 -22.05 -22.83
C PRO A 369 12.12 -22.17 -21.87
N LEU A 370 11.86 -21.98 -20.58
CA LEU A 370 12.86 -22.23 -19.55
C LEU A 370 12.94 -23.74 -19.25
N PRO A 371 14.09 -24.24 -18.76
CA PRO A 371 14.17 -25.54 -18.16
C PRO A 371 13.15 -25.70 -17.03
N SER A 372 12.60 -26.89 -16.85
CA SER A 372 11.69 -27.14 -15.72
C SER A 372 12.41 -26.96 -14.38
N PRO A 373 11.70 -26.71 -13.27
CA PRO A 373 12.32 -26.66 -11.94
C PRO A 373 13.12 -27.93 -11.62
N GLU A 374 12.63 -29.09 -12.06
CA GLU A 374 13.30 -30.38 -11.88
C GLU A 374 14.58 -30.50 -12.71
N GLU A 375 14.59 -29.99 -13.94
CA GLU A 375 15.78 -29.94 -14.79
C GLU A 375 16.81 -28.97 -14.21
N LEU A 376 16.39 -27.79 -13.70
CA LEU A 376 17.26 -26.82 -13.04
C LEU A 376 17.88 -27.39 -11.75
N GLU A 377 17.09 -28.10 -10.94
CA GLU A 377 17.63 -28.81 -9.76
C GLU A 377 18.62 -29.92 -10.15
N SER A 378 18.35 -30.62 -11.20
CA SER A 378 19.26 -31.66 -11.71
C SER A 378 20.58 -31.07 -12.19
N GLU A 379 20.53 -29.98 -12.97
CA GLU A 379 21.73 -29.28 -13.44
C GLU A 379 22.56 -28.69 -12.28
N LEU A 380 21.89 -28.11 -11.25
CA LEU A 380 22.55 -27.61 -10.07
C LEU A 380 23.20 -28.70 -9.23
N ASN A 381 22.55 -29.86 -9.11
CA ASN A 381 23.11 -31.02 -8.40
C ASN A 381 24.28 -31.65 -9.17
N GLU A 382 24.20 -31.77 -10.49
CA GLU A 382 25.29 -32.23 -11.32
C GLU A 382 26.50 -31.29 -11.26
N ALA A 383 26.28 -29.98 -11.29
CA ALA A 383 27.35 -28.97 -11.12
C ALA A 383 27.97 -28.96 -9.71
N ALA A 384 27.25 -29.39 -8.69
CA ALA A 384 27.74 -29.52 -7.33
C ALA A 384 28.52 -30.83 -7.08
N GLU A 385 28.24 -31.88 -7.87
CA GLU A 385 28.92 -33.17 -7.79
C GLU A 385 30.23 -33.22 -8.62
N ASP A 386 30.46 -32.27 -9.53
CA ASP A 386 31.69 -32.15 -10.32
C ASP A 386 32.52 -30.90 -9.91
N PRO A 387 33.28 -30.95 -8.79
CA PRO A 387 34.11 -29.83 -8.33
C PRO A 387 35.36 -29.61 -9.18
N GLU A 388 35.61 -30.41 -10.25
CA GLU A 388 36.74 -30.30 -11.15
C GLU A 388 36.43 -29.81 -12.57
N ALA A 389 35.25 -29.22 -12.80
CA ALA A 389 35.00 -28.48 -14.05
C ALA A 389 35.94 -27.25 -14.09
N ASP A 390 37.07 -27.48 -14.68
CA ASP A 390 38.20 -26.60 -14.96
C ASP A 390 37.72 -25.23 -15.48
N VAL A 391 37.74 -24.23 -14.63
CA VAL A 391 37.72 -22.83 -15.06
C VAL A 391 39.09 -22.53 -15.61
N SER A 392 39.40 -23.04 -16.78
CA SER A 392 40.53 -22.55 -17.55
C SER A 392 40.32 -21.06 -17.84
N PRO A 393 41.20 -20.18 -17.35
CA PRO A 393 41.09 -18.78 -17.74
C PRO A 393 41.34 -18.70 -19.23
N ALA A 394 40.45 -18.07 -19.96
CA ALA A 394 40.67 -17.74 -21.37
C ALA A 394 42.04 -17.08 -21.52
N GLU A 395 42.92 -17.74 -22.30
CA GLU A 395 44.24 -17.25 -22.67
C GLU A 395 44.08 -15.81 -23.18
N GLY A 396 44.65 -14.88 -22.42
CA GLY A 396 44.76 -13.49 -22.82
C GLY A 396 45.72 -13.42 -24.02
N SER A 397 45.23 -12.77 -25.07
CA SER A 397 46.06 -12.35 -26.20
C SER A 397 47.20 -11.49 -25.68
N GLU A 398 48.42 -12.00 -25.83
CA GLU A 398 49.67 -11.26 -25.67
C GLU A 398 49.65 -10.01 -26.56
N LEU A 399 49.66 -8.83 -25.92
CA LEU A 399 50.03 -7.60 -26.58
C LEU A 399 51.55 -7.44 -26.35
N GLU A 400 52.33 -7.51 -27.43
CA GLU A 400 53.78 -7.24 -27.48
C GLU A 400 54.11 -5.91 -26.79
N GLU A 401 54.94 -6.00 -25.77
CA GLU A 401 55.65 -4.84 -25.21
C GLU A 401 56.79 -4.46 -26.14
N THR A 402 56.70 -3.32 -26.82
CA THR A 402 57.85 -2.67 -27.37
C THR A 402 58.44 -1.74 -26.32
N SER A 403 59.62 -2.12 -25.86
CA SER A 403 60.51 -1.33 -24.99
C SER A 403 60.94 -0.03 -25.65
N GLY A 404 60.67 1.11 -25.00
CA GLY A 404 61.26 2.42 -25.29
C GLY A 404 61.62 3.09 -23.98
N ASP A 405 62.94 2.96 -23.69
CA ASP A 405 63.67 3.62 -22.61
C ASP A 405 63.66 5.14 -22.81
N THR A 406 63.28 5.96 -21.81
CA THR A 406 63.93 7.20 -21.42
C THR A 406 63.44 7.67 -20.06
N GLY A 407 64.43 7.90 -19.20
CA GLY A 407 64.41 8.25 -17.82
C GLY A 407 63.82 9.62 -17.46
N GLY A 408 63.64 9.83 -16.17
CA GLY A 408 63.65 11.15 -15.57
C GLY A 408 62.54 11.40 -14.50
N ASP A 409 63.03 11.34 -13.27
CA ASP A 409 62.60 12.16 -12.13
C ASP A 409 61.17 12.07 -11.52
N SER A 410 61.20 11.51 -10.34
CA SER A 410 60.30 11.86 -9.23
C SER A 410 60.68 13.23 -8.64
N PRO A 411 59.76 14.08 -8.15
CA PRO A 411 59.66 14.19 -6.70
C PRO A 411 58.27 14.44 -6.10
N ALA A 412 58.17 13.91 -4.86
CA ALA A 412 57.58 14.51 -3.63
C ALA A 412 56.16 15.06 -3.55
N ALA A 413 55.48 14.51 -2.58
CA ALA A 413 54.51 15.03 -1.62
C ALA A 413 54.19 16.54 -1.58
N ALA A 414 52.93 16.89 -1.53
CA ALA A 414 52.37 18.08 -0.86
C ALA A 414 50.88 17.78 -0.55
N GLU A 415 50.54 17.59 0.69
CA GLU A 415 50.00 18.58 1.66
C GLU A 415 48.50 18.90 1.48
N ALA A 416 47.81 18.58 2.54
CA ALA A 416 46.44 18.95 2.85
C ALA A 416 46.25 20.48 2.93
N THR A 417 45.14 20.98 2.41
CA THR A 417 44.73 22.38 2.63
C THR A 417 43.39 22.40 3.38
N GLU A 418 43.47 23.00 4.55
CA GLU A 418 42.38 23.30 5.49
C GLU A 418 41.34 24.26 4.91
N ILE A 419 40.10 24.11 5.40
CA ILE A 419 38.96 25.00 5.19
C ILE A 419 38.94 26.00 6.33
N PRO A 420 38.79 27.33 6.12
CA PRO A 420 38.72 28.30 7.21
C PRO A 420 37.31 28.40 7.81
N GLU A 421 37.30 28.38 9.15
CA GLU A 421 36.21 28.82 10.04
C GLU A 421 35.84 30.30 9.80
N ALA A 422 34.56 30.61 9.90
CA ALA A 422 34.06 31.96 10.04
C ALA A 422 33.31 32.12 11.37
N THR A 423 33.85 33.02 12.10
CA THR A 423 33.66 33.63 13.40
C THR A 423 32.27 33.96 13.86
N GLU A 424 32.17 33.85 15.18
CA GLU A 424 31.14 34.21 16.15
C GLU A 424 30.67 35.67 16.12
N GLY A 425 29.46 35.88 16.61
CA GLY A 425 28.93 37.15 17.08
C GLY A 425 28.01 36.95 18.30
N GLU A 426 28.54 37.35 19.46
CA GLU A 426 27.91 37.39 20.78
C GLU A 426 26.67 38.30 20.82
N ASP A 427 25.69 37.98 21.70
CA ASP A 427 25.34 38.75 22.88
C ASP A 427 24.11 38.23 23.66
N ALA A 428 24.35 37.99 24.91
CA ALA A 428 23.78 38.41 26.18
C ALA A 428 22.73 37.51 26.87
N HIS A 429 23.19 36.88 27.95
CA HIS A 429 22.45 36.44 29.14
C HIS A 429 22.05 37.61 30.08
N PRO A 430 21.11 37.43 31.05
CA PRO A 430 21.50 36.91 32.39
C PRO A 430 20.48 35.98 33.07
N ALA A 431 20.97 34.94 33.69
CA ALA A 431 21.26 34.67 35.13
C ALA A 431 20.07 34.49 36.10
N GLY A 432 20.14 33.41 36.87
CA GLY A 432 19.53 33.22 38.21
C GLY A 432 19.03 31.81 38.45
N THR A 433 19.78 30.97 38.97
CA THR A 433 20.22 30.50 40.32
C THR A 433 19.41 29.36 40.91
N THR A 434 20.19 28.30 41.26
CA THR A 434 20.20 27.42 42.48
C THR A 434 19.09 26.39 42.62
N GLY A 435 19.39 25.16 42.77
CA GLY A 435 20.13 24.22 43.65
C GLY A 435 19.18 23.07 43.86
N ASP A 436 19.50 21.94 44.08
CA ASP A 436 20.41 21.12 44.84
C ASP A 436 19.82 19.68 44.98
N ASP A 437 20.66 18.75 44.82
CA ASP A 437 20.81 17.40 45.44
C ASP A 437 19.65 16.38 45.63
N SER A 438 20.01 15.19 45.21
CA SER A 438 20.15 13.93 45.95
C SER A 438 19.23 12.76 45.60
N GLU A 439 19.97 11.68 45.29
CA GLU A 439 19.84 10.29 45.72
C GLU A 439 18.75 9.37 45.14
N ALA A 440 19.29 8.36 44.43
CA ALA A 440 18.68 7.05 44.25
C ALA A 440 18.72 6.26 45.62
N PRO A 441 17.88 5.25 45.76
CA PRO A 441 18.49 3.92 45.90
C PRO A 441 17.81 2.79 45.15
N GLU A 442 18.66 1.77 44.94
CA GLU A 442 18.41 0.44 44.41
C GLU A 442 17.43 -0.41 45.22
N GLY A 443 16.88 -1.43 44.56
CA GLY A 443 16.68 -2.70 45.22
C GLY A 443 15.39 -3.46 44.95
N GLY A 444 15.53 -4.60 44.25
CA GLY A 444 14.88 -5.84 44.66
C GLY A 444 13.75 -6.45 43.85
N SER A 445 14.11 -7.29 42.90
CA SER A 445 13.68 -8.68 42.65
C SER A 445 12.23 -9.11 42.95
N ASN A 446 11.55 -9.66 41.96
CA ASN A 446 11.21 -11.07 41.75
C ASN A 446 10.03 -11.26 40.77
N SER A 447 10.30 -12.05 39.75
CA SER A 447 9.31 -12.77 38.93
C SER A 447 8.63 -13.86 39.78
N PRO A 448 7.56 -14.56 39.33
CA PRO A 448 7.45 -15.17 38.01
C PRO A 448 6.02 -15.26 37.42
N GLY A 449 5.92 -15.48 36.11
CA GLY A 449 5.13 -16.58 35.67
C GLY A 449 4.16 -16.39 34.52
N CYS A 450 4.42 -17.18 33.50
CA CYS A 450 3.52 -17.70 32.44
C CYS A 450 3.09 -16.69 31.35
N GLY A 451 3.65 -16.64 30.16
CA GLY A 451 3.90 -17.74 29.25
C GLY A 451 2.71 -17.96 28.32
N ALA A 452 2.62 -17.21 27.18
CA ALA A 452 1.99 -17.72 25.98
C ALA A 452 2.67 -17.07 24.76
N PRO A 453 2.98 -17.82 23.70
CA PRO A 453 3.75 -17.34 22.59
C PRO A 453 2.87 -16.52 21.63
N ALA A 454 3.22 -15.27 21.42
CA ALA A 454 2.71 -14.50 20.29
C ALA A 454 3.53 -14.89 19.06
N SER A 455 3.04 -15.85 18.31
CA SER A 455 3.44 -16.09 16.92
C SER A 455 2.53 -15.26 16.03
N GLY A 456 3.09 -14.24 15.41
CA GLY A 456 2.36 -13.42 14.47
C GLY A 456 3.27 -12.39 13.84
N LEU A 457 4.25 -12.85 13.06
CA LEU A 457 4.89 -12.01 12.05
C LEU A 457 3.89 -11.82 10.90
N GLY A 458 3.02 -10.83 11.03
CA GLY A 458 2.27 -10.26 9.92
C GLY A 458 3.22 -9.46 9.05
N GLY A 459 3.68 -10.04 7.95
CA GLY A 459 4.35 -9.28 6.89
C GLY A 459 3.36 -8.28 6.27
N PRO A 460 3.84 -7.22 5.62
CA PRO A 460 2.98 -6.22 5.01
C PRO A 460 2.09 -6.87 3.95
N THR A 461 0.81 -6.87 4.20
CA THR A 461 -0.25 -7.29 3.28
C THR A 461 -0.17 -6.45 2.01
N GLY A 462 -0.26 -7.11 0.85
CA GLY A 462 -0.07 -6.58 -0.49
C GLY A 462 -0.51 -5.13 -0.69
N VAL A 463 0.47 -4.25 -0.66
CA VAL A 463 0.33 -2.83 -0.98
C VAL A 463 0.83 -2.68 -2.40
N GLY A 464 -0.08 -2.40 -3.33
CA GLY A 464 0.28 -2.00 -4.68
C GLY A 464 0.97 -0.64 -4.63
N ILE A 465 2.11 -0.54 -5.27
CA ILE A 465 2.91 0.68 -5.32
C ILE A 465 3.19 1.00 -6.76
N LEU A 466 2.54 2.02 -7.30
CA LEU A 466 2.92 2.57 -8.60
C LEU A 466 4.22 3.37 -8.45
N LEU A 467 5.30 2.85 -9.01
CA LEU A 467 6.62 3.47 -9.00
C LEU A 467 6.82 4.27 -10.28
N LEU A 468 6.53 5.58 -10.23
CA LEU A 468 6.96 6.49 -11.28
C LEU A 468 8.43 6.88 -11.04
N LEU A 469 9.33 6.21 -11.72
CA LEU A 469 10.74 6.59 -11.74
C LEU A 469 10.90 7.84 -12.60
N GLY A 470 10.84 8.99 -11.97
CA GLY A 470 11.22 10.27 -12.57
C GLY A 470 12.74 10.41 -12.68
N ALA A 471 13.37 9.60 -13.55
CA ALA A 471 14.72 9.88 -14.03
C ALA A 471 14.63 10.22 -15.51
N PRO A 472 15.29 11.29 -16.01
CA PRO A 472 15.37 11.53 -17.43
C PRO A 472 16.19 10.40 -18.04
N LEU A 473 15.54 9.42 -18.63
CA LEU A 473 16.19 8.51 -19.57
C LEU A 473 16.74 9.36 -20.71
N GLY A 474 18.06 9.49 -20.73
CA GLY A 474 18.77 10.20 -21.78
C GLY A 474 18.28 9.71 -23.15
N LEU A 475 17.77 10.65 -23.93
CA LEU A 475 17.28 10.48 -25.28
C LEU A 475 18.34 9.80 -26.14
N VAL A 476 18.27 8.47 -26.27
CA VAL A 476 19.05 7.74 -27.27
C VAL A 476 18.33 7.95 -28.60
N VAL A 477 18.78 8.98 -29.31
CA VAL A 477 18.32 9.27 -30.68
C VAL A 477 18.85 8.17 -31.60
N PHE A 478 18.00 7.20 -31.94
CA PHE A 478 18.27 6.29 -33.04
C PHE A 478 18.14 7.03 -34.37
N PRO A 479 19.16 6.98 -35.27
CA PRO A 479 19.05 7.59 -36.57
C PRO A 479 17.98 6.86 -37.38
N ARG A 480 16.96 7.61 -37.88
CA ARG A 480 15.97 7.13 -38.83
C ARG A 480 16.64 6.64 -40.11
N LEU A 481 16.62 5.34 -40.35
CA LEU A 481 16.95 4.73 -41.63
C LEU A 481 15.92 5.19 -42.65
N ARG A 482 16.32 6.13 -43.53
CA ARG A 482 15.55 6.53 -44.72
C ARG A 482 15.39 5.31 -45.62
N ARG A 483 14.16 4.81 -45.75
CA ARG A 483 13.78 3.91 -46.85
C ARG A 483 13.90 4.67 -48.15
N ARG A 484 14.83 4.25 -49.02
CA ARG A 484 14.86 4.64 -50.42
C ARG A 484 13.73 3.90 -51.15
N SER A 485 12.81 4.65 -51.77
CA SER A 485 11.85 4.13 -52.74
C SER A 485 12.61 3.79 -54.03
N PRO A 486 12.33 2.68 -54.70
CA PRO A 486 12.84 2.45 -56.04
C PRO A 486 12.00 3.27 -57.02
N SER A 487 12.71 4.02 -57.86
CA SER A 487 12.17 4.70 -59.02
C SER A 487 12.05 3.71 -60.18
N SER A 488 10.91 3.66 -60.79
CA SER A 488 10.66 3.80 -62.23
C SER A 488 9.20 3.69 -62.50
#